data_07c6526d815fc28435b91546b0b5bd96
#
_entry.id   07c6526d815fc28435b91546b0b5bd96
#
_cell.length_a   1.000
_cell.length_b   1.000
_cell.length_c   1.000
_cell.angle_alpha   90.00
_cell.angle_beta   90.00
_cell.angle_gamma   90.00
#
_symmetry.space_group_name_H-M   'P 1'
#
loop_
_entity.id
_entity.type
_entity.pdbx_description
1 polymer ?
#
loop_
_entity_poly.entity_id
_entity_poly.type
_entity_poly.pdbx_seq_one_letter_code
_entity_poly.pdbx_strand_id
1 'polypeptide(L)'
;MRGQRSEAWAGPIYLDASALVKLFVPEPESDTLNRALVGTEDVILSDLALTEMAAALGRRTREGALTHAESRRLYREAEKLAASCRRAELTPPVHRLAERLLLTSRNVPLRALDALHVAMALDAKAATLVTYDPRLRDAAASQGVFVAPETLF
;
A
#
# COMPACT_ATOMS: atom_id res chain seq x y z
N MET A 1 -15.71 19.87 23.59
CA MET A 1 -14.65 19.04 23.01
C MET A 1 -15.30 17.86 22.29
N ARG A 2 -15.42 17.93 21.01
CA ARG A 2 -15.83 16.77 20.20
C ARG A 2 -14.58 15.93 20.01
N GLY A 3 -14.49 14.80 20.70
CA GLY A 3 -13.42 13.84 20.51
C GLY A 3 -13.39 13.41 19.05
N GLN A 4 -12.29 13.64 18.36
CA GLN A 4 -12.01 13.00 17.09
C GLN A 4 -11.99 11.49 17.36
N ARG A 5 -13.08 10.82 17.03
CA ARG A 5 -13.03 9.37 16.85
C ARG A 5 -12.10 9.17 15.67
N SER A 6 -10.92 8.62 15.92
CA SER A 6 -10.12 8.01 14.88
C SER A 6 -11.02 6.95 14.25
N GLU A 7 -11.61 7.27 13.09
CA GLU A 7 -12.38 6.28 12.35
C GLU A 7 -11.40 5.22 11.87
N ALA A 8 -11.43 4.07 12.53
CA ALA A 8 -10.69 2.92 12.07
C ALA A 8 -11.21 2.53 10.68
N TRP A 9 -10.31 2.32 9.74
CA TRP A 9 -10.70 1.89 8.39
C TRP A 9 -11.25 0.48 8.41
N ALA A 10 -12.23 0.21 7.55
CA ALA A 10 -12.84 -1.12 7.44
C ALA A 10 -11.83 -2.14 6.90
N GLY A 11 -11.64 -3.24 7.63
CA GLY A 11 -10.83 -4.37 7.18
C GLY A 11 -11.63 -5.38 6.35
N PRO A 12 -10.95 -6.20 5.53
CA PRO A 12 -9.50 -6.30 5.39
C PRO A 12 -8.86 -5.05 4.76
N ILE A 13 -7.67 -4.69 5.23
CA ILE A 13 -6.95 -3.50 4.75
C ILE A 13 -5.75 -3.91 3.91
N TYR A 14 -5.73 -3.49 2.65
CA TYR A 14 -4.59 -3.65 1.75
C TYR A 14 -3.69 -2.41 1.83
N LEU A 15 -2.42 -2.61 2.14
CA LEU A 15 -1.40 -1.54 2.15
C LEU A 15 -0.56 -1.63 0.87
N ASP A 16 -0.46 -0.54 0.14
CA ASP A 16 0.51 -0.43 -0.95
C ASP A 16 1.92 -0.10 -0.45
N ALA A 17 2.86 0.04 -1.38
CA ALA A 17 4.25 0.36 -1.03
C ALA A 17 4.40 1.74 -0.40
N SER A 18 3.61 2.74 -0.81
CA SER A 18 3.68 4.09 -0.24
C SER A 18 3.27 4.11 1.22
N ALA A 19 2.24 3.35 1.58
CA ALA A 19 1.83 3.16 2.97
C ALA A 19 2.88 2.37 3.76
N LEU A 20 3.41 1.29 3.19
CA LEU A 20 4.45 0.48 3.84
C LEU A 20 5.70 1.30 4.16
N VAL A 21 6.17 2.13 3.23
CA VAL A 21 7.33 3.01 3.46
C VAL A 21 7.06 3.97 4.62
N LYS A 22 5.88 4.58 4.69
CA LYS A 22 5.52 5.51 5.77
C LYS A 22 5.46 4.88 7.16
N LEU A 23 5.26 3.57 7.25
CA LEU A 23 5.31 2.88 8.54
C LEU A 23 6.72 2.80 9.12
N PHE A 24 7.75 2.83 8.28
CA PHE A 24 9.14 2.61 8.69
C PHE A 24 10.04 3.83 8.50
N VAL A 25 9.74 4.67 7.52
CA VAL A 25 10.46 5.93 7.27
C VAL A 25 9.58 7.09 7.74
N PRO A 26 9.99 7.84 8.77
CA PRO A 26 9.18 8.93 9.29
C PRO A 26 8.90 9.99 8.23
N GLU A 27 7.63 10.24 7.99
CA GLU A 27 7.09 11.25 7.08
C GLU A 27 5.88 11.91 7.75
N PRO A 28 5.37 13.06 7.25
CA PRO A 28 4.30 13.81 7.93
C PRO A 28 3.06 13.00 8.29
N GLU A 29 2.67 12.02 7.45
CA GLU A 29 1.46 11.23 7.65
C GLU A 29 1.69 9.92 8.44
N SER A 30 2.94 9.62 8.82
CA SER A 30 3.30 8.35 9.48
C SER A 30 2.54 8.12 10.78
N ASP A 31 2.43 9.13 11.64
CA ASP A 31 1.74 9.01 12.92
C ASP A 31 0.23 8.77 12.74
N THR A 32 -0.39 9.44 11.79
CA THR A 32 -1.82 9.25 11.48
C THR A 32 -2.08 7.85 10.94
N LEU A 33 -1.21 7.37 10.04
CA LEU A 33 -1.28 6.01 9.50
C LEU A 33 -1.14 4.97 10.62
N ASN A 34 -0.13 5.12 11.48
CA ASN A 34 0.08 4.20 12.60
C ASN A 34 -1.15 4.13 13.51
N ARG A 35 -1.73 5.28 13.88
CA ARG A 35 -2.93 5.32 14.70
C ARG A 35 -4.14 4.66 14.04
N ALA A 36 -4.31 4.84 12.73
CA ALA A 36 -5.41 4.24 11.99
C ALA A 36 -5.32 2.70 11.90
N LEU A 37 -4.10 2.16 11.95
CA LEU A 37 -3.86 0.71 11.88
C LEU A 37 -3.85 0.02 13.24
N VAL A 38 -3.77 0.77 14.35
CA VAL A 38 -3.83 0.18 15.69
C VAL A 38 -5.14 -0.57 15.88
N GLY A 39 -5.06 -1.85 16.27
CA GLY A 39 -6.22 -2.72 16.49
C GLY A 39 -6.82 -3.32 15.22
N THR A 40 -6.24 -3.09 14.05
CA THR A 40 -6.66 -3.74 12.81
C THR A 40 -6.11 -5.16 12.75
N GLU A 41 -7.00 -6.15 12.63
CA GLU A 41 -6.62 -7.56 12.68
C GLU A 41 -6.25 -8.17 11.32
N ASP A 42 -6.87 -7.70 10.23
CA ASP A 42 -6.67 -8.27 8.89
C ASP A 42 -6.01 -7.22 7.97
N VAL A 43 -4.69 -7.17 8.04
CA VAL A 43 -3.84 -6.36 7.15
C VAL A 43 -3.25 -7.26 6.08
N ILE A 44 -3.33 -6.79 4.84
CA ILE A 44 -2.83 -7.49 3.64
C ILE A 44 -1.61 -6.74 3.12
N LEU A 45 -0.50 -7.44 2.95
CA LEU A 45 0.70 -6.94 2.30
C LEU A 45 1.07 -7.82 1.11
N SER A 46 1.43 -7.20 0.00
CA SER A 46 1.79 -7.92 -1.21
C SER A 46 3.29 -8.12 -1.36
N ASP A 47 3.66 -9.11 -2.16
CA ASP A 47 5.04 -9.31 -2.63
C ASP A 47 5.54 -8.05 -3.36
N LEU A 48 4.66 -7.44 -4.16
CA LEU A 48 4.97 -6.23 -4.91
C LEU A 48 5.31 -5.05 -4.00
N ALA A 49 4.57 -4.84 -2.92
CA ALA A 49 4.84 -3.77 -1.96
C ALA A 49 6.23 -3.88 -1.32
N LEU A 50 6.67 -5.10 -1.01
CA LEU A 50 8.03 -5.33 -0.48
C LEU A 50 9.11 -5.03 -1.51
N THR A 51 8.90 -5.43 -2.76
CA THR A 51 9.84 -5.11 -3.85
C THR A 51 9.93 -3.61 -4.10
N GLU A 52 8.80 -2.91 -4.12
CA GLU A 52 8.76 -1.46 -4.28
C GLU A 52 9.37 -0.73 -3.07
N MET A 53 9.17 -1.25 -1.85
CA MET A 53 9.84 -0.71 -0.67
C MET A 53 11.36 -0.85 -0.77
N ALA A 54 11.86 -1.99 -1.21
CA ALA A 54 13.29 -2.19 -1.45
C ALA A 54 13.83 -1.16 -2.47
N ALA A 55 13.09 -0.90 -3.54
CA ALA A 55 13.44 0.13 -4.52
C ALA A 55 13.46 1.54 -3.91
N ALA A 56 12.47 1.87 -3.09
CA ALA A 56 12.40 3.17 -2.41
C ALA A 56 13.55 3.38 -1.42
N LEU A 57 13.89 2.36 -0.64
CA LEU A 57 15.03 2.41 0.29
C LEU A 57 16.36 2.51 -0.47
N GLY A 58 16.52 1.75 -1.55
CA GLY A 58 17.71 1.83 -2.41
C GLY A 58 17.90 3.23 -3.02
N ARG A 59 16.83 3.88 -3.45
CA ARG A 59 16.89 5.25 -3.94
C ARG A 59 17.33 6.21 -2.85
N ARG A 60 16.75 6.15 -1.65
CA ARG A 60 17.15 7.00 -0.51
C ARG A 60 18.61 6.79 -0.12
N THR A 61 19.11 5.58 -0.23
CA THR A 61 20.53 5.28 0.00
C THR A 61 21.42 5.97 -1.03
N ARG A 62 21.07 5.89 -2.31
CA ARG A 62 21.84 6.56 -3.39
C ARG A 62 21.80 8.09 -3.26
N GLU A 63 20.70 8.64 -2.77
CA GLU A 63 20.53 10.07 -2.52
C GLU A 63 21.21 10.54 -1.22
N GLY A 64 21.76 9.64 -0.43
CA GLY A 64 22.45 9.95 0.83
C GLY A 64 21.52 10.19 2.01
N ALA A 65 20.21 9.95 1.86
CA ALA A 65 19.24 10.11 2.96
C ALA A 65 19.27 8.96 3.97
N LEU A 66 19.71 7.79 3.55
CA LEU A 66 19.88 6.60 4.39
C LEU A 66 21.26 5.98 4.13
N THR A 67 21.81 5.36 5.15
CA THR A 67 22.96 4.46 4.98
C THR A 67 22.51 3.09 4.49
N HIS A 68 23.43 2.30 3.92
CA HIS A 68 23.13 0.91 3.55
C HIS A 68 22.68 0.07 4.76
N ALA A 69 23.27 0.30 5.94
CA ALA A 69 22.90 -0.42 7.16
C ALA A 69 21.47 -0.07 7.60
N GLU A 70 21.10 1.21 7.56
CA GLU A 70 19.75 1.66 7.87
C GLU A 70 18.72 1.09 6.90
N SER A 71 18.98 1.12 5.60
CA SER A 71 18.09 0.55 4.59
C SER A 71 17.86 -0.94 4.79
N ARG A 72 18.90 -1.70 5.05
CA ARG A 72 18.78 -3.14 5.35
C ARG A 72 18.00 -3.41 6.63
N ARG A 73 18.20 -2.59 7.66
CA ARG A 73 17.45 -2.71 8.92
C ARG A 73 15.97 -2.44 8.69
N LEU A 74 15.63 -1.35 8.01
CA LEU A 74 14.25 -0.98 7.71
C LEU A 74 13.54 -2.03 6.86
N TYR A 75 14.24 -2.59 5.87
CA TYR A 75 13.68 -3.66 5.04
C TYR A 75 13.40 -4.93 5.86
N ARG A 76 14.32 -5.33 6.75
CA ARG A 76 14.07 -6.47 7.66
C ARG A 76 12.87 -6.26 8.57
N GLU A 77 12.68 -5.03 9.07
CA GLU A 77 11.48 -4.71 9.87
C GLU A 77 10.20 -4.83 9.04
N ALA A 78 10.23 -4.39 7.79
CA ALA A 78 9.09 -4.57 6.87
C ALA A 78 8.81 -6.05 6.59
N GLU A 79 9.84 -6.88 6.40
CA GLU A 79 9.67 -8.33 6.25
C GLU A 79 9.04 -8.98 7.49
N LYS A 80 9.42 -8.56 8.68
CA LYS A 80 8.81 -9.03 9.93
C LYS A 80 7.33 -8.66 10.01
N LEU A 81 6.97 -7.43 9.65
CA LEU A 81 5.59 -7.02 9.58
C LEU A 81 4.82 -7.88 8.56
N ALA A 82 5.38 -8.06 7.38
CA ALA A 82 4.75 -8.85 6.31
C ALA A 82 4.53 -10.31 6.73
N ALA A 83 5.43 -10.88 7.54
CA ALA A 83 5.27 -12.24 8.07
C ALA A 83 4.09 -12.36 9.06
N SER A 84 3.69 -11.27 9.70
CA SER A 84 2.53 -11.23 10.60
C SER A 84 1.22 -10.86 9.91
N CYS A 85 1.28 -10.46 8.63
CA CYS A 85 0.13 -10.06 7.83
C CYS A 85 -0.32 -11.15 6.87
N ARG A 86 -1.54 -11.00 6.34
CA ARG A 86 -1.97 -11.82 5.21
C ARG A 86 -1.21 -11.41 3.96
N ARG A 87 -0.61 -12.37 3.26
CA ARG A 87 0.17 -12.12 2.05
C ARG A 87 -0.72 -12.14 0.82
N ALA A 88 -0.62 -11.09 0.00
CA ALA A 88 -1.12 -11.10 -1.37
C ALA A 88 0.03 -11.39 -2.33
N GLU A 89 -0.14 -12.36 -3.21
CA GLU A 89 0.89 -12.83 -4.13
C GLU A 89 0.57 -12.46 -5.57
N LEU A 90 1.62 -12.26 -6.37
CA LEU A 90 1.51 -12.07 -7.82
C LEU A 90 1.28 -13.42 -8.52
N THR A 91 0.05 -13.88 -8.47
CA THR A 91 -0.36 -15.14 -9.10
C THR A 91 -0.78 -14.94 -10.56
N PRO A 92 -0.83 -16.00 -11.38
CA PRO A 92 -1.37 -15.89 -12.74
C PRO A 92 -2.78 -15.28 -12.82
N PRO A 93 -3.76 -15.64 -11.97
CA PRO A 93 -5.06 -14.97 -11.94
C PRO A 93 -4.99 -13.47 -11.66
N VAL A 94 -4.11 -13.03 -10.75
CA VAL A 94 -3.89 -11.61 -10.47
C VAL A 94 -3.36 -10.87 -11.70
N HIS A 95 -2.39 -11.45 -12.40
CA HIS A 95 -1.89 -10.89 -13.65
C HIS A 95 -2.99 -10.78 -14.72
N ARG A 96 -3.82 -11.80 -14.88
CA ARG A 96 -4.96 -11.76 -15.83
C ARG A 96 -5.96 -10.67 -15.46
N LEU A 97 -6.24 -10.49 -14.18
CA LEU A 97 -7.12 -9.42 -13.72
C LEU A 97 -6.51 -8.04 -14.01
N ALA A 98 -5.23 -7.84 -13.71
CA ALA A 98 -4.52 -6.58 -13.98
C ALA A 98 -4.55 -6.24 -15.48
N GLU A 99 -4.31 -7.21 -16.34
CA GLU A 99 -4.37 -7.03 -17.79
C GLU A 99 -5.76 -6.61 -18.27
N ARG A 100 -6.82 -7.23 -17.73
CA ARG A 100 -8.19 -6.81 -18.03
C ARG A 100 -8.47 -5.38 -17.61
N LEU A 101 -8.02 -4.97 -16.41
CA LEU A 101 -8.16 -3.60 -15.93
C LEU A 101 -7.45 -2.61 -16.86
N LEU A 102 -6.23 -2.93 -17.28
CA LEU A 102 -5.46 -2.09 -18.20
C LEU A 102 -6.15 -1.93 -19.56
N LEU A 103 -6.70 -3.01 -20.10
CA LEU A 103 -7.35 -3.00 -21.42
C LEU A 103 -8.74 -2.35 -21.40
N THR A 104 -9.40 -2.28 -20.27
CA THR A 104 -10.76 -1.75 -20.14
C THR A 104 -10.83 -0.36 -19.52
N SER A 105 -9.75 0.14 -18.92
CA SER A 105 -9.72 1.49 -18.36
C SER A 105 -9.78 2.55 -19.47
N ARG A 106 -10.80 3.41 -19.42
CA ARG A 106 -11.02 4.44 -20.45
C ARG A 106 -10.72 5.84 -19.97
N ASN A 107 -11.01 6.14 -18.71
CA ASN A 107 -11.02 7.51 -18.18
C ASN A 107 -9.91 7.77 -17.16
N VAL A 108 -9.25 6.74 -16.67
CA VAL A 108 -8.18 6.83 -15.67
C VAL A 108 -6.92 6.19 -16.26
N PRO A 109 -5.81 6.95 -16.36
CA PRO A 109 -4.54 6.36 -16.77
C PRO A 109 -4.08 5.33 -15.75
N LEU A 110 -3.88 4.09 -16.19
CA LEU A 110 -3.36 3.00 -15.39
C LEU A 110 -1.95 2.63 -15.82
N ARG A 111 -1.04 2.53 -14.85
CA ARG A 111 0.25 1.88 -15.05
C ARG A 111 0.15 0.41 -14.67
N ALA A 112 1.08 -0.41 -15.16
CA ALA A 112 1.12 -1.83 -14.84
C ALA A 112 1.16 -2.10 -13.32
N LEU A 113 1.98 -1.35 -12.57
CA LEU A 113 2.07 -1.50 -11.11
C LEU A 113 0.76 -1.12 -10.40
N ASP A 114 0.10 -0.05 -10.83
CA ASP A 114 -1.22 0.36 -10.29
C ASP A 114 -2.26 -0.74 -10.51
N ALA A 115 -2.32 -1.29 -11.72
CA ALA A 115 -3.22 -2.38 -12.06
C ALA A 115 -2.96 -3.64 -11.24
N LEU A 116 -1.70 -3.97 -10.99
CA LEU A 116 -1.33 -5.12 -10.14
C LEU A 116 -1.75 -4.91 -8.69
N HIS A 117 -1.55 -3.73 -8.11
CA HIS A 117 -2.03 -3.44 -6.76
C HIS A 117 -3.55 -3.51 -6.66
N VAL A 118 -4.27 -2.91 -7.60
CA VAL A 118 -5.73 -2.99 -7.62
C VAL A 118 -6.20 -4.43 -7.78
N ALA A 119 -5.59 -5.20 -8.67
CA ALA A 119 -5.93 -6.60 -8.89
C ALA A 119 -5.70 -7.45 -7.63
N MET A 120 -4.59 -7.24 -6.93
CA MET A 120 -4.32 -7.95 -5.67
C MET A 120 -5.30 -7.56 -4.56
N ALA A 121 -5.65 -6.28 -4.45
CA ALA A 121 -6.64 -5.84 -3.48
C ALA A 121 -8.03 -6.45 -3.75
N LEU A 122 -8.45 -6.51 -5.01
CA LEU A 122 -9.71 -7.14 -5.41
C LEU A 122 -9.69 -8.66 -5.18
N ASP A 123 -8.62 -9.33 -5.57
CA ASP A 123 -8.46 -10.78 -5.39
C ASP A 123 -8.47 -11.17 -3.91
N ALA A 124 -7.82 -10.38 -3.07
CA ALA A 124 -7.80 -10.57 -1.61
C ALA A 124 -9.08 -10.09 -0.91
N LYS A 125 -10.03 -9.53 -1.64
CA LYS A 125 -11.30 -8.99 -1.10
C LYS A 125 -11.07 -7.92 -0.03
N ALA A 126 -10.10 -7.04 -0.25
CA ALA A 126 -9.85 -5.93 0.64
C ALA A 126 -11.06 -4.98 0.68
N ALA A 127 -11.47 -4.58 1.88
CA ALA A 127 -12.50 -3.58 2.06
C ALA A 127 -11.95 -2.16 1.88
N THR A 128 -10.67 -1.97 2.23
CA THR A 128 -9.98 -0.69 2.12
C THR A 128 -8.61 -0.89 1.48
N LEU A 129 -8.26 -0.04 0.52
CA LEU A 129 -6.91 0.08 -0.01
C LEU A 129 -6.29 1.36 0.51
N VAL A 130 -5.17 1.25 1.22
CA VAL A 130 -4.46 2.41 1.78
C VAL A 130 -3.29 2.77 0.89
N THR A 131 -3.32 3.98 0.36
CA THR A 131 -2.27 4.51 -0.51
C THR A 131 -2.09 6.00 -0.35
N TYR A 132 -0.87 6.47 -0.50
CA TYR A 132 -0.50 7.88 -0.59
C TYR A 132 -0.08 8.28 -2.01
N ASP A 133 -0.21 7.36 -2.96
CA ASP A 133 0.02 7.62 -4.37
C ASP A 133 -1.30 8.07 -5.05
N PRO A 134 -1.38 9.31 -5.57
CA PRO A 134 -2.58 9.82 -6.23
C PRO A 134 -3.04 8.96 -7.41
N ARG A 135 -2.12 8.36 -8.15
CA ARG A 135 -2.46 7.53 -9.32
C ARG A 135 -3.12 6.21 -8.91
N LEU A 136 -2.55 5.54 -7.92
CA LEU A 136 -3.15 4.31 -7.42
C LEU A 136 -4.49 4.58 -6.76
N ARG A 137 -4.60 5.71 -6.05
CA ARG A 137 -5.87 6.18 -5.48
C ARG A 137 -6.96 6.26 -6.55
N ASP A 138 -6.70 6.99 -7.64
CA ASP A 138 -7.66 7.17 -8.73
C ASP A 138 -7.99 5.83 -9.42
N ALA A 139 -6.98 5.00 -9.64
CA ALA A 139 -7.15 3.69 -10.23
C ALA A 139 -8.06 2.79 -9.37
N ALA A 140 -7.81 2.70 -8.07
CA ALA A 140 -8.61 1.89 -7.15
C ALA A 140 -10.04 2.42 -7.03
N ALA A 141 -10.21 3.73 -6.89
CA ALA A 141 -11.53 4.36 -6.81
C ALA A 141 -12.35 4.10 -8.08
N SER A 142 -11.73 4.14 -9.27
CA SER A 142 -12.40 3.85 -10.54
C SER A 142 -12.92 2.41 -10.63
N GLN A 143 -12.39 1.50 -9.84
CA GLN A 143 -12.82 0.10 -9.75
C GLN A 143 -13.75 -0.17 -8.56
N GLY A 144 -14.23 0.89 -7.89
CA GLY A 144 -15.16 0.78 -6.77
C GLY A 144 -14.48 0.33 -5.46
N VAL A 145 -13.17 0.37 -5.37
CA VAL A 145 -12.43 0.05 -4.13
C VAL A 145 -12.41 1.30 -3.24
N PHE A 146 -12.77 1.14 -1.97
CA PHE A 146 -12.65 2.22 -1.00
C PHE A 146 -11.17 2.53 -0.73
N VAL A 147 -10.81 3.80 -0.79
CA VAL A 147 -9.42 4.26 -0.67
C VAL A 147 -9.26 5.11 0.58
N ALA A 148 -8.22 4.83 1.35
CA ALA A 148 -7.84 5.61 2.52
C ALA A 148 -6.38 6.10 2.41
N PRO A 149 -6.03 7.20 3.07
CA PRO A 149 -6.92 8.17 3.70
C PRO A 149 -7.83 8.86 2.65
N GLU A 150 -8.95 9.42 3.08
CA GLU A 150 -9.91 10.05 2.15
C GLU A 150 -9.32 11.23 1.38
N THR A 151 -8.41 11.97 2.00
CA THR A 151 -7.72 13.10 1.40
C THR A 151 -6.21 12.96 1.55
N LEU A 152 -5.50 13.32 0.49
CA LEU A 152 -4.03 13.50 0.54
C LEU A 152 -3.75 14.99 0.79
N PHE A 153 -2.92 15.26 1.76
CA PHE A 153 -2.48 16.62 2.11
C PHE A 153 -1.16 16.95 1.44
#